data_25d980603e6649ffaea86f4c2cbf8a24
#
_entry.id   25d980603e6649ffaea86f4c2cbf8a24
#
_cell.length_a   1.000
_cell.length_b   1.000
_cell.length_c   1.000
_cell.angle_alpha   90.00
_cell.angle_beta   90.00
_cell.angle_gamma   90.00
#
_symmetry.space_group_name_H-M   'P 1'
#
loop_
_entity.id
_entity.type
_entity.pdbx_description
1 polymer ?
#
loop_
_entity_poly.entity_id
_entity_poly.type
_entity_poly.pdbx_seq_one_letter_code
_entity_poly.pdbx_strand_id
1 'polypeptide(L)'
;DEPMSILARLKAEGTNSPADVILTEDAGIFSTAVEEGLLQPFNAEKAVAHVPERYRDPDGNWIALSSYARTAVYDSRVLHSNDISSYADLSKPKWSQKLCLSQGKYIPNQSLVVNLINNLGDKRTQEVMQGWLANLSVPVLLDDNEVLKAIESGKCQIGLVNSNHYGRYLQAHPDTPIKIKWINKGYGGVSTNVTG
;
A
#
# COMPACT_ATOMS: atom_id res chain seq x y z
N ASP A 1 -11.27 1.47 12.66
CA ASP A 1 -10.17 2.10 13.41
C ASP A 1 -8.88 2.00 12.59
N GLU A 2 -7.95 2.93 12.76
CA GLU A 2 -6.63 2.83 12.13
C GLU A 2 -5.83 1.66 12.74
N PRO A 3 -5.04 0.89 11.96
CA PRO A 3 -4.34 -0.30 12.44
C PRO A 3 -3.50 -0.08 13.71
N MET A 4 -2.77 1.02 13.79
CA MET A 4 -1.96 1.35 14.99
C MET A 4 -2.82 1.63 16.23
N SER A 5 -4.04 2.16 16.08
CA SER A 5 -4.96 2.37 17.19
C SER A 5 -5.53 1.05 17.73
N ILE A 6 -5.69 0.05 16.86
CA ILE A 6 -6.08 -1.31 17.28
C ILE A 6 -5.00 -1.91 18.18
N LEU A 7 -3.73 -1.86 17.79
CA LEU A 7 -2.63 -2.37 18.60
C LEU A 7 -2.49 -1.63 19.94
N ALA A 8 -2.58 -0.30 19.91
CA ALA A 8 -2.53 0.51 21.13
C ALA A 8 -3.66 0.14 22.13
N ARG A 9 -4.86 -0.12 21.59
CA ARG A 9 -6.01 -0.56 22.39
C ARG A 9 -5.78 -1.94 22.98
N LEU A 10 -5.36 -2.93 22.18
CA LEU A 10 -5.04 -4.28 22.68
C LEU A 10 -3.99 -4.25 23.78
N LYS A 11 -2.96 -3.43 23.60
CA LYS A 11 -1.89 -3.25 24.59
C LYS A 11 -2.41 -2.64 25.91
N ALA A 12 -3.32 -1.66 25.83
CA ALA A 12 -3.92 -1.04 27.00
C ALA A 12 -4.89 -1.98 27.73
N GLU A 13 -5.64 -2.79 27.02
CA GLU A 13 -6.59 -3.77 27.57
C GLU A 13 -5.86 -5.00 28.17
N GLY A 14 -4.72 -5.38 27.61
CA GLY A 14 -3.92 -6.53 28.03
C GLY A 14 -4.74 -7.82 28.11
N THR A 15 -4.62 -8.56 29.20
CA THR A 15 -5.36 -9.83 29.42
C THR A 15 -6.86 -9.64 29.63
N ASN A 16 -7.34 -8.42 29.77
CA ASN A 16 -8.77 -8.09 29.91
C ASN A 16 -9.41 -7.71 28.57
N SER A 17 -8.68 -7.81 27.46
CA SER A 17 -9.25 -7.52 26.14
C SER A 17 -10.43 -8.44 25.84
N PRO A 18 -11.57 -7.93 25.37
CA PRO A 18 -12.70 -8.74 24.93
C PRO A 18 -12.51 -9.27 23.48
N ALA A 19 -11.39 -8.95 22.83
CA ALA A 19 -11.11 -9.34 21.44
C ALA A 19 -10.53 -10.76 21.40
N ASP A 20 -11.18 -11.66 20.67
CA ASP A 20 -10.67 -13.01 20.37
C ASP A 20 -9.85 -13.02 19.05
N VAL A 21 -10.21 -12.14 18.11
CA VAL A 21 -9.59 -12.04 16.79
C VAL A 21 -9.47 -10.58 16.39
N ILE A 22 -8.37 -10.22 15.76
CA ILE A 22 -8.21 -8.93 15.10
C ILE A 22 -8.14 -9.12 13.59
N LEU A 23 -8.78 -8.23 12.84
CA LEU A 23 -8.65 -8.13 11.40
C LEU A 23 -8.04 -6.77 11.08
N THR A 24 -6.87 -6.77 10.46
CA THR A 24 -6.16 -5.55 10.11
C THR A 24 -5.44 -5.69 8.77
N GLU A 25 -4.84 -4.62 8.32
CA GLU A 25 -4.03 -4.61 7.11
C GLU A 25 -2.57 -4.28 7.43
N ASP A 26 -1.67 -4.71 6.55
CA ASP A 26 -0.24 -4.47 6.56
C ASP A 26 0.58 -5.48 7.39
N ALA A 27 1.52 -6.14 6.71
CA ALA A 27 2.42 -7.12 7.32
C ALA A 27 3.28 -6.53 8.46
N GLY A 28 3.61 -5.22 8.40
CA GLY A 28 4.33 -4.53 9.48
C GLY A 28 3.50 -4.45 10.76
N ILE A 29 2.19 -4.30 10.65
CA ILE A 29 1.28 -4.31 11.81
C ILE A 29 1.26 -5.70 12.47
N PHE A 30 1.20 -6.78 11.66
CA PHE A 30 1.27 -8.14 12.19
C PHE A 30 2.60 -8.41 12.88
N SER A 31 3.73 -8.00 12.28
CA SER A 31 5.07 -8.13 12.88
C SER A 31 5.13 -7.43 14.24
N THR A 32 4.67 -6.18 14.29
CA THR A 32 4.60 -5.42 15.55
C THR A 32 3.73 -6.12 16.60
N ALA A 33 2.56 -6.64 16.20
CA ALA A 33 1.67 -7.34 17.11
C ALA A 33 2.31 -8.62 17.68
N VAL A 34 3.07 -9.37 16.87
CA VAL A 34 3.83 -10.55 17.32
C VAL A 34 4.96 -10.13 18.25
N GLU A 35 5.78 -9.14 17.87
CA GLU A 35 6.92 -8.65 18.66
C GLU A 35 6.48 -8.11 20.05
N GLU A 36 5.31 -7.49 20.13
CA GLU A 36 4.74 -6.99 21.38
C GLU A 36 3.96 -8.07 22.18
N GLY A 37 3.89 -9.31 21.69
CA GLY A 37 3.20 -10.42 22.37
C GLY A 37 1.68 -10.24 22.44
N LEU A 38 1.08 -9.52 21.50
CA LEU A 38 -0.37 -9.26 21.44
C LEU A 38 -1.15 -10.37 20.76
N LEU A 39 -0.46 -11.29 20.08
CA LEU A 39 -1.04 -12.42 19.37
C LEU A 39 -0.54 -13.73 20.02
N GLN A 40 -1.32 -14.77 19.84
CA GLN A 40 -0.93 -16.14 20.22
C GLN A 40 -1.14 -17.08 19.03
N PRO A 41 -0.31 -18.14 18.91
CA PRO A 41 -0.50 -19.14 17.87
C PRO A 41 -1.89 -19.75 17.92
N PHE A 42 -2.55 -19.86 16.78
CA PHE A 42 -3.83 -20.53 16.67
C PHE A 42 -3.71 -21.83 15.87
N ASN A 43 -4.30 -22.88 16.39
CA ASN A 43 -4.28 -24.19 15.74
C ASN A 43 -5.44 -24.30 14.75
N ALA A 44 -5.24 -23.82 13.53
CA ALA A 44 -6.22 -23.82 12.46
C ALA A 44 -5.71 -24.50 11.19
N GLU A 45 -5.27 -25.78 11.31
CA GLU A 45 -4.69 -26.55 10.20
C GLU A 45 -5.51 -26.44 8.90
N LYS A 46 -6.86 -26.50 9.00
CA LYS A 46 -7.74 -26.37 7.84
C LYS A 46 -7.73 -24.98 7.23
N ALA A 47 -7.60 -23.91 8.03
CA ALA A 47 -7.56 -22.54 7.54
C ALA A 47 -6.22 -22.25 6.86
N VAL A 48 -5.11 -22.70 7.47
CA VAL A 48 -3.76 -22.45 6.94
C VAL A 48 -3.41 -23.34 5.75
N ALA A 49 -4.04 -24.51 5.57
CA ALA A 49 -3.75 -25.45 4.49
C ALA A 49 -3.87 -24.84 3.09
N HIS A 50 -4.75 -23.85 2.92
CA HIS A 50 -5.00 -23.20 1.64
C HIS A 50 -4.29 -21.84 1.48
N VAL A 51 -3.58 -21.37 2.52
CA VAL A 51 -2.83 -20.11 2.49
C VAL A 51 -1.36 -20.39 2.18
N PRO A 52 -0.79 -19.87 1.08
CA PRO A 52 0.63 -20.04 0.77
C PRO A 52 1.52 -19.56 1.92
N GLU A 53 2.66 -20.24 2.15
CA GLU A 53 3.57 -19.95 3.27
C GLU A 53 3.98 -18.47 3.37
N ARG A 54 4.21 -17.81 2.23
CA ARG A 54 4.57 -16.38 2.20
C ARG A 54 3.47 -15.42 2.70
N TYR A 55 2.27 -15.94 2.95
CA TYR A 55 1.10 -15.18 3.40
C TYR A 55 0.61 -15.62 4.78
N ARG A 56 1.46 -16.24 5.57
CA ARG A 56 1.17 -16.64 6.94
C ARG A 56 2.43 -16.57 7.81
N ASP A 57 2.20 -16.40 9.09
CA ASP A 57 3.28 -16.46 10.08
C ASP A 57 3.83 -17.88 10.21
N PRO A 58 5.15 -18.08 10.21
CA PRO A 58 5.75 -19.40 10.43
C PRO A 58 5.34 -20.02 11.77
N ASP A 59 5.18 -19.21 12.80
CA ASP A 59 4.82 -19.63 14.17
C ASP A 59 3.30 -19.66 14.38
N GLY A 60 2.50 -19.34 13.35
CA GLY A 60 1.06 -19.49 13.39
C GLY A 60 0.29 -18.36 14.11
N ASN A 61 0.90 -17.20 14.32
CA ASN A 61 0.25 -16.08 15.01
C ASN A 61 -0.75 -15.32 14.13
N TRP A 62 -0.58 -15.34 12.80
CA TRP A 62 -1.48 -14.69 11.84
C TRP A 62 -1.52 -15.39 10.49
N ILE A 63 -2.59 -15.17 9.74
CA ILE A 63 -2.74 -15.57 8.33
C ILE A 63 -3.32 -14.43 7.52
N ALA A 64 -2.90 -14.32 6.26
CA ALA A 64 -3.54 -13.41 5.33
C ALA A 64 -4.85 -13.98 4.78
N LEU A 65 -5.88 -13.14 4.74
CA LEU A 65 -7.15 -13.42 4.09
C LEU A 65 -7.20 -12.85 2.67
N SER A 66 -6.50 -11.76 2.42
CA SER A 66 -6.36 -11.17 1.10
C SER A 66 -5.01 -10.49 0.93
N SER A 67 -4.69 -10.16 -0.32
CA SER A 67 -3.50 -9.38 -0.66
C SER A 67 -3.85 -8.23 -1.59
N TYR A 68 -3.09 -7.16 -1.50
CA TYR A 68 -3.20 -6.01 -2.38
C TYR A 68 -1.81 -5.55 -2.82
N ALA A 69 -1.76 -4.72 -3.85
CA ALA A 69 -0.53 -4.13 -4.32
C ALA A 69 -0.65 -2.61 -4.29
N ARG A 70 0.42 -1.93 -3.89
CA ARG A 70 0.55 -0.49 -4.05
C ARG A 70 1.19 -0.20 -5.39
N THR A 71 0.44 0.35 -6.33
CA THR A 71 0.89 0.49 -7.72
C THR A 71 0.41 1.80 -8.35
N ALA A 72 0.83 2.05 -9.60
CA ALA A 72 0.44 3.26 -10.30
C ALA A 72 -0.96 3.16 -10.88
N VAL A 73 -1.69 4.26 -10.78
CA VAL A 73 -2.92 4.53 -11.54
C VAL A 73 -2.72 5.80 -12.34
N TYR A 74 -3.30 5.87 -13.53
CA TYR A 74 -3.09 6.99 -14.45
C TYR A 74 -4.34 7.32 -15.26
N ASP A 75 -4.41 8.56 -15.72
CA ASP A 75 -5.44 9.03 -16.64
C ASP A 75 -5.14 8.56 -18.07
N SER A 76 -5.93 7.62 -18.58
CA SER A 76 -5.75 7.05 -19.92
C SER A 76 -6.11 8.01 -21.07
N ARG A 77 -6.69 9.18 -20.76
CA ARG A 77 -6.94 10.24 -21.76
C ARG A 77 -5.68 10.96 -22.19
N VAL A 78 -4.64 10.97 -21.30
CA VAL A 78 -3.42 11.77 -21.50
C VAL A 78 -2.12 10.97 -21.36
N LEU A 79 -2.17 9.75 -20.84
CA LEU A 79 -1.01 8.88 -20.65
C LEU A 79 -1.27 7.47 -21.22
N HIS A 80 -0.19 6.81 -21.64
CA HIS A 80 -0.20 5.40 -22.02
C HIS A 80 0.54 4.55 -20.99
N SER A 81 0.16 3.27 -20.88
CA SER A 81 0.77 2.36 -19.90
C SER A 81 2.28 2.20 -20.07
N ASN A 82 2.81 2.41 -21.28
CA ASN A 82 4.24 2.31 -21.60
C ASN A 82 5.05 3.52 -21.12
N ASP A 83 4.41 4.63 -20.80
CA ASP A 83 5.08 5.83 -20.26
C ASP A 83 5.60 5.60 -18.84
N ILE A 84 5.04 4.59 -18.14
CA ILE A 84 5.23 4.33 -16.73
C ILE A 84 5.96 3.00 -16.55
N SER A 85 7.13 3.02 -15.91
CA SER A 85 7.97 1.81 -15.77
C SER A 85 8.17 1.34 -14.33
N SER A 86 8.53 2.24 -13.41
CA SER A 86 8.89 1.88 -12.03
C SER A 86 8.58 3.01 -11.06
N TYR A 87 8.64 2.70 -9.75
CA TYR A 87 8.55 3.72 -8.71
C TYR A 87 9.64 4.79 -8.86
N ALA A 88 10.88 4.38 -9.14
CA ALA A 88 11.99 5.30 -9.36
C ALA A 88 11.81 6.16 -10.63
N ASP A 89 11.13 5.65 -11.65
CA ASP A 89 10.84 6.43 -12.87
C ASP A 89 9.96 7.66 -12.56
N LEU A 90 9.05 7.55 -11.58
CA LEU A 90 8.17 8.66 -11.18
C LEU A 90 8.91 9.84 -10.52
N SER A 91 10.19 9.68 -10.17
CA SER A 91 11.04 10.78 -9.67
C SER A 91 11.65 11.64 -10.78
N LYS A 92 11.53 11.23 -12.05
CA LYS A 92 12.15 11.94 -13.18
C LYS A 92 11.39 13.23 -13.53
N PRO A 93 12.09 14.27 -14.07
CA PRO A 93 11.46 15.54 -14.43
C PRO A 93 10.32 15.48 -15.45
N LYS A 94 10.24 14.41 -16.26
CA LYS A 94 9.10 14.21 -17.18
C LYS A 94 7.74 14.15 -16.48
N TRP A 95 7.73 13.87 -15.16
CA TRP A 95 6.56 13.79 -14.32
C TRP A 95 6.25 15.09 -13.55
N SER A 96 7.02 16.17 -13.80
CA SER A 96 6.80 17.47 -13.14
C SER A 96 5.34 17.92 -13.26
N GLN A 97 4.73 18.27 -12.12
CA GLN A 97 3.33 18.70 -12.02
C GLN A 97 2.30 17.69 -12.57
N LYS A 98 2.60 16.39 -12.48
CA LYS A 98 1.69 15.32 -12.94
C LYS A 98 1.34 14.31 -11.88
N LEU A 99 2.11 14.24 -10.80
CA LEU A 99 2.00 13.21 -9.76
C LEU A 99 1.06 13.65 -8.64
N CYS A 100 0.22 12.74 -8.18
CA CYS A 100 -0.53 12.83 -6.93
C CYS A 100 -0.11 11.72 -5.97
N LEU A 101 0.07 12.07 -4.71
CA LEU A 101 0.37 11.11 -3.63
C LEU A 101 -0.50 11.38 -2.42
N SER A 102 -0.87 10.33 -1.70
CA SER A 102 -1.42 10.41 -0.36
C SER A 102 -0.33 10.66 0.68
N GLN A 103 -0.72 11.12 1.87
CA GLN A 103 0.19 11.54 2.93
C GLN A 103 1.14 10.43 3.40
N GLY A 104 2.36 10.81 3.81
CA GLY A 104 3.42 9.86 4.20
C GLY A 104 3.11 9.07 5.48
N LYS A 105 2.22 9.55 6.35
CA LYS A 105 1.77 8.81 7.54
C LYS A 105 0.82 7.65 7.20
N TYR A 106 0.29 7.59 5.98
CA TYR A 106 -0.54 6.48 5.52
C TYR A 106 0.29 5.20 5.45
N ILE A 107 -0.08 4.17 6.22
CA ILE A 107 0.70 2.94 6.40
C ILE A 107 1.15 2.31 5.07
N PRO A 108 0.31 2.16 4.03
CA PRO A 108 0.75 1.62 2.75
C PRO A 108 1.87 2.41 2.07
N ASN A 109 1.99 3.72 2.34
CA ASN A 109 3.13 4.52 1.86
C ASN A 109 4.40 4.20 2.64
N GLN A 110 4.30 4.01 3.96
CA GLN A 110 5.44 3.62 4.80
C GLN A 110 5.98 2.25 4.37
N SER A 111 5.11 1.26 4.17
CA SER A 111 5.47 -0.08 3.68
C SER A 111 6.11 -0.04 2.29
N LEU A 112 5.61 0.82 1.39
CA LEU A 112 6.26 1.05 0.10
C LEU A 112 7.67 1.62 0.26
N VAL A 113 7.87 2.59 1.16
CA VAL A 113 9.19 3.19 1.42
C VAL A 113 10.17 2.14 1.96
N VAL A 114 9.74 1.31 2.91
CA VAL A 114 10.55 0.19 3.41
C VAL A 114 10.93 -0.77 2.27
N ASN A 115 9.98 -1.11 1.40
CA ASN A 115 10.26 -1.93 0.22
C ASN A 115 11.29 -1.28 -0.73
N LEU A 116 11.20 0.03 -0.93
CA LEU A 116 12.18 0.77 -1.75
C LEU A 116 13.57 0.79 -1.08
N ILE A 117 13.65 0.98 0.23
CA ILE A 117 14.92 0.92 0.97
C ILE A 117 15.58 -0.44 0.80
N ASN A 118 14.82 -1.52 0.94
CA ASN A 118 15.33 -2.88 0.78
C ASN A 118 15.86 -3.16 -0.63
N ASN A 119 15.25 -2.55 -1.66
CA ASN A 119 15.62 -2.79 -3.05
C ASN A 119 16.65 -1.81 -3.62
N LEU A 120 16.67 -0.56 -3.15
CA LEU A 120 17.49 0.52 -3.70
C LEU A 120 18.55 1.06 -2.74
N GLY A 121 18.41 0.75 -1.44
CA GLY A 121 19.15 1.38 -0.35
C GLY A 121 18.62 2.77 0.05
N ASP A 122 19.02 3.25 1.23
CA ASP A 122 18.52 4.48 1.83
C ASP A 122 18.72 5.72 0.95
N LYS A 123 19.94 5.93 0.49
CA LYS A 123 20.30 7.13 -0.30
C LYS A 123 19.45 7.24 -1.57
N ARG A 124 19.35 6.14 -2.31
CA ARG A 124 18.61 6.14 -3.58
C ARG A 124 17.10 6.29 -3.35
N THR A 125 16.57 5.67 -2.30
CA THR A 125 15.16 5.84 -1.89
C THR A 125 14.87 7.29 -1.53
N GLN A 126 15.74 7.95 -0.78
CA GLN A 126 15.59 9.37 -0.46
C GLN A 126 15.56 10.26 -1.71
N GLU A 127 16.46 10.02 -2.69
CA GLU A 127 16.47 10.73 -3.97
C GLU A 127 15.15 10.52 -4.74
N VAL A 128 14.63 9.30 -4.77
CA VAL A 128 13.35 8.96 -5.41
C VAL A 128 12.21 9.70 -4.75
N MET A 129 12.12 9.70 -3.43
CA MET A 129 11.07 10.41 -2.69
C MET A 129 11.13 11.92 -2.88
N GLN A 130 12.34 12.51 -2.87
CA GLN A 130 12.53 13.94 -3.17
C GLN A 130 12.04 14.28 -4.59
N GLY A 131 12.34 13.40 -5.56
CA GLY A 131 11.84 13.57 -6.93
C GLY A 131 10.32 13.45 -7.02
N TRP A 132 9.68 12.54 -6.27
CA TRP A 132 8.23 12.47 -6.21
C TRP A 132 7.63 13.76 -5.67
N LEU A 133 8.17 14.29 -4.58
CA LEU A 133 7.69 15.56 -3.99
C LEU A 133 7.84 16.73 -4.96
N ALA A 134 8.97 16.79 -5.70
CA ALA A 134 9.19 17.80 -6.73
C ALA A 134 8.22 17.70 -7.92
N ASN A 135 7.67 16.53 -8.16
CA ASN A 135 6.78 16.25 -9.30
C ASN A 135 5.28 16.36 -8.94
N LEU A 136 4.95 16.71 -7.70
CA LEU A 136 3.56 16.85 -7.28
C LEU A 136 2.84 17.95 -8.07
N SER A 137 1.62 17.63 -8.52
CA SER A 137 0.70 18.57 -9.17
C SER A 137 -0.14 19.36 -8.17
N VAL A 138 -0.42 18.74 -7.03
CA VAL A 138 -1.19 19.31 -5.91
C VAL A 138 -0.49 18.93 -4.60
N PRO A 139 -0.78 19.60 -3.47
CA PRO A 139 -0.30 19.15 -2.16
C PRO A 139 -0.69 17.70 -1.89
N VAL A 140 0.05 17.01 -1.02
CA VAL A 140 -0.26 15.63 -0.63
C VAL A 140 -1.71 15.52 -0.15
N LEU A 141 -2.39 14.48 -0.60
CA LEU A 141 -3.80 14.24 -0.38
C LEU A 141 -4.01 13.34 0.86
N LEU A 142 -5.22 13.29 1.36
CA LEU A 142 -5.52 12.56 2.60
C LEU A 142 -5.29 11.04 2.43
N ASP A 143 -5.87 10.46 1.38
CA ASP A 143 -5.89 9.02 1.13
C ASP A 143 -5.93 8.69 -0.38
N ASP A 144 -6.00 7.41 -0.70
CA ASP A 144 -6.04 6.89 -2.07
C ASP A 144 -7.32 7.29 -2.82
N ASN A 145 -8.46 7.46 -2.14
CA ASN A 145 -9.70 7.89 -2.79
C ASN A 145 -9.58 9.34 -3.29
N GLU A 146 -8.94 10.20 -2.49
CA GLU A 146 -8.66 11.57 -2.92
C GLU A 146 -7.66 11.62 -4.09
N VAL A 147 -6.68 10.70 -4.14
CA VAL A 147 -5.78 10.55 -5.30
C VAL A 147 -6.58 10.17 -6.55
N LEU A 148 -7.47 9.18 -6.46
CA LEU A 148 -8.32 8.75 -7.58
C LEU A 148 -9.21 9.88 -8.09
N LYS A 149 -9.90 10.58 -7.20
CA LYS A 149 -10.74 11.77 -7.55
C LYS A 149 -9.92 12.89 -8.20
N ALA A 150 -8.69 13.13 -7.71
CA ALA A 150 -7.81 14.14 -8.27
C ALA A 150 -7.37 13.80 -9.71
N ILE A 151 -7.09 12.51 -10.00
CA ILE A 151 -6.79 12.06 -11.36
C ILE A 151 -8.02 12.17 -12.25
N GLU A 152 -9.18 11.71 -11.81
CA GLU A 152 -10.43 11.77 -12.61
C GLU A 152 -10.80 13.19 -13.00
N SER A 153 -10.64 14.14 -12.06
CA SER A 153 -10.88 15.58 -12.28
C SER A 153 -9.75 16.30 -13.04
N GLY A 154 -8.68 15.61 -13.45
CA GLY A 154 -7.58 16.17 -14.21
C GLY A 154 -6.61 17.04 -13.38
N LYS A 155 -6.70 17.05 -12.06
CA LYS A 155 -5.76 17.78 -11.18
C LYS A 155 -4.36 17.18 -11.19
N CYS A 156 -4.23 15.90 -11.50
CA CYS A 156 -2.99 15.20 -11.78
C CYS A 156 -3.22 14.11 -12.82
N GLN A 157 -2.15 13.54 -13.34
CA GLN A 157 -2.22 12.55 -14.42
C GLN A 157 -1.90 11.13 -13.96
N ILE A 158 -1.18 11.00 -12.85
CA ILE A 158 -0.70 9.72 -12.31
C ILE A 158 -0.66 9.79 -10.78
N GLY A 159 -0.87 8.65 -10.11
CA GLY A 159 -0.76 8.53 -8.66
C GLY A 159 -0.38 7.11 -8.23
N LEU A 160 -0.06 6.95 -6.95
CA LEU A 160 0.17 5.66 -6.32
C LEU A 160 -1.00 5.35 -5.37
N VAL A 161 -1.65 4.21 -5.59
CA VAL A 161 -2.79 3.76 -4.77
C VAL A 161 -2.72 2.25 -4.54
N ASN A 162 -3.46 1.78 -3.56
CA ASN A 162 -3.67 0.35 -3.36
C ASN A 162 -4.65 -0.20 -4.41
N SER A 163 -4.34 -1.37 -4.96
CA SER A 163 -5.14 -2.01 -6.01
C SER A 163 -6.58 -2.31 -5.59
N ASN A 164 -6.82 -2.61 -4.31
CA ASN A 164 -8.16 -2.82 -3.75
C ASN A 164 -8.98 -1.51 -3.70
N HIS A 165 -8.35 -0.35 -3.44
CA HIS A 165 -9.02 0.95 -3.50
C HIS A 165 -9.39 1.30 -4.94
N TYR A 166 -8.47 1.09 -5.90
CA TYR A 166 -8.78 1.24 -7.31
C TYR A 166 -9.93 0.31 -7.76
N GLY A 167 -9.90 -0.96 -7.34
CA GLY A 167 -10.97 -1.92 -7.68
C GLY A 167 -12.35 -1.48 -7.20
N ARG A 168 -12.45 -0.99 -5.95
CA ARG A 168 -13.71 -0.42 -5.40
C ARG A 168 -14.12 0.85 -6.14
N TYR A 169 -13.15 1.71 -6.46
CA TYR A 169 -13.43 2.93 -7.23
C TYR A 169 -13.96 2.62 -8.62
N LEU A 170 -13.34 1.68 -9.33
CA LEU A 170 -13.79 1.23 -10.66
C LEU A 170 -15.20 0.63 -10.63
N GLN A 171 -15.53 -0.12 -9.58
CA GLN A 171 -16.87 -0.69 -9.40
C GLN A 171 -17.94 0.40 -9.23
N ALA A 172 -17.60 1.47 -8.50
CA ALA A 172 -18.50 2.62 -8.29
C ALA A 172 -18.54 3.57 -9.50
N HIS A 173 -17.47 3.61 -10.31
CA HIS A 173 -17.29 4.51 -11.46
C HIS A 173 -16.83 3.70 -12.69
N PRO A 174 -17.71 2.89 -13.31
CA PRO A 174 -17.32 1.97 -14.39
C PRO A 174 -16.76 2.67 -15.64
N ASP A 175 -17.18 3.90 -15.87
CA ASP A 175 -16.76 4.72 -17.03
C ASP A 175 -15.52 5.59 -16.74
N THR A 176 -14.87 5.40 -15.58
CA THR A 176 -13.70 6.20 -15.22
C THR A 176 -12.56 6.03 -16.23
N PRO A 177 -11.88 7.12 -16.61
CA PRO A 177 -10.72 7.05 -17.49
C PRO A 177 -9.46 6.51 -16.78
N ILE A 178 -9.53 6.31 -15.47
CA ILE A 178 -8.39 5.84 -14.69
C ILE A 178 -8.10 4.37 -15.02
N LYS A 179 -6.83 4.07 -15.30
CA LYS A 179 -6.34 2.72 -15.51
C LYS A 179 -5.22 2.39 -14.52
N ILE A 180 -5.12 1.12 -14.16
CA ILE A 180 -4.06 0.60 -13.30
C ILE A 180 -2.86 0.17 -14.13
N LYS A 181 -1.65 0.41 -13.62
CA LYS A 181 -0.39 -0.07 -14.19
C LYS A 181 0.42 -0.82 -13.14
N TRP A 182 0.62 -2.09 -13.37
CA TRP A 182 1.55 -2.90 -12.59
C TRP A 182 2.99 -2.50 -12.96
N ILE A 183 3.60 -1.70 -12.11
CA ILE A 183 4.93 -1.13 -12.32
C ILE A 183 6.04 -2.00 -11.72
N ASN A 184 7.29 -1.58 -11.93
CA ASN A 184 8.49 -2.16 -11.33
C ASN A 184 8.86 -3.56 -11.87
N LYS A 185 8.34 -3.94 -13.04
CA LYS A 185 8.74 -5.19 -13.71
C LYS A 185 10.26 -5.15 -14.01
N GLY A 186 10.99 -6.14 -13.52
CA GLY A 186 12.46 -6.20 -13.64
C GLY A 186 13.22 -5.52 -12.49
N TYR A 187 12.51 -4.96 -11.48
CA TYR A 187 13.09 -4.29 -10.32
C TYR A 187 12.46 -4.80 -9.02
N GLY A 188 12.34 -6.11 -8.86
CA GLY A 188 11.71 -6.72 -7.69
C GLY A 188 10.18 -6.81 -7.73
N GLY A 189 9.55 -6.31 -8.80
CA GLY A 189 8.09 -6.37 -8.96
C GLY A 189 7.34 -5.24 -8.23
N VAL A 190 6.02 -5.31 -8.25
CA VAL A 190 5.15 -4.38 -7.54
C VAL A 190 5.16 -4.66 -6.03
N SER A 191 5.14 -3.61 -5.22
CA SER A 191 5.03 -3.75 -3.76
C SER A 191 3.68 -4.35 -3.39
N THR A 192 3.69 -5.49 -2.71
CA THR A 192 2.48 -6.18 -2.25
C THR A 192 2.40 -6.18 -0.74
N ASN A 193 1.19 -6.21 -0.21
CA ASN A 193 0.91 -6.32 1.20
C ASN A 193 -0.35 -7.17 1.42
N VAL A 194 -0.72 -7.41 2.67
CA VAL A 194 -1.78 -8.35 3.06
C VAL A 194 -2.78 -7.72 4.01
N THR A 195 -3.97 -8.32 4.05
CA THR A 195 -4.99 -8.12 5.09
C THR A 195 -5.26 -9.48 5.73
N GLY A 196 -5.29 -9.57 7.00
CA GLY A 196 -5.50 -10.81 7.75
C GLY A 196 -5.99 -10.58 9.16
#